data_36563996177911b51b9e6ac5eef52f2b
#
_entry.id   36563996177911b51b9e6ac5eef52f2b
#
_cell.length_a   1.000
_cell.length_b   1.000
_cell.length_c   1.000
_cell.angle_alpha   90.00
_cell.angle_beta   90.00
_cell.angle_gamma   90.00
#
_symmetry.space_group_name_H-M   'P 1'
#
loop_
_entity.id
_entity.type
_entity.pdbx_description
1 polymer ?
#
loop_
_entity_poly.entity_id
_entity_poly.type
_entity_poly.pdbx_seq_one_letter_code
_entity_poly.pdbx_strand_id
1 'polypeptide(L)'
;FTAHPKLCPETGELHFFGYSPLPPFLTYHVLDASGALVHSAEIAVPKGTMMHDFMITRDHAIFMDLPIVFDLSNLESPIEWDDTYGARIGIMPRMGTNADIRWFEIDPCYVFHPLNAYVDDNVVVCDVGRHASMSMQPEVYTPPAHLHRWTFDLASGAVNEERIDERTHAFSRVDDRVVGLPHRYGWGVSHRDGSETTLREPGVVVRWDVVTGTQATYDLGPDAFPSEFVFVQDDDAAGEDEGWAIGFVYNASTDSSDLVILDASAPGSDPVARIHLPQRVPFGFHGSWVDDSVLPA
;
A
#
# COMPACT_ATOMS: atom_id res chain seq x y z
N PHE A 1 -3.24 2.41 16.22
CA PHE A 1 -3.02 3.32 15.08
C PHE A 1 -2.31 2.53 13.98
N THR A 2 -2.86 2.51 12.75
CA THR A 2 -2.25 1.83 11.59
C THR A 2 -0.90 2.43 11.22
N ALA A 3 -0.01 1.62 10.61
CA ALA A 3 1.22 2.12 9.98
C ALA A 3 0.94 2.92 8.69
N HIS A 4 -0.26 2.79 8.12
CA HIS A 4 -0.65 3.37 6.84
C HIS A 4 -1.88 4.29 6.96
N PRO A 5 -1.82 5.41 7.72
CA PRO A 5 -2.90 6.37 7.71
C PRO A 5 -3.05 6.99 6.32
N LYS A 6 -4.27 7.38 5.95
CA LYS A 6 -4.56 8.00 4.65
C LYS A 6 -4.94 9.46 4.88
N LEU A 7 -4.13 10.36 4.36
CA LEU A 7 -4.45 11.79 4.33
C LEU A 7 -5.27 12.07 3.06
N CYS A 8 -6.45 12.64 3.24
CA CYS A 8 -7.28 13.04 2.10
C CYS A 8 -6.74 14.35 1.50
N PRO A 9 -6.31 14.37 0.24
CA PRO A 9 -5.74 15.58 -0.36
C PRO A 9 -6.76 16.72 -0.56
N GLU A 10 -8.05 16.39 -0.60
CA GLU A 10 -9.10 17.39 -0.82
C GLU A 10 -9.59 18.05 0.48
N THR A 11 -9.64 17.28 1.59
CA THR A 11 -10.22 17.76 2.85
C THR A 11 -9.19 17.97 3.95
N GLY A 12 -8.00 17.41 3.82
CA GLY A 12 -6.98 17.39 4.88
C GLY A 12 -7.34 16.46 6.06
N GLU A 13 -8.40 15.66 5.93
CA GLU A 13 -8.76 14.67 6.94
C GLU A 13 -7.76 13.52 6.96
N LEU A 14 -7.36 13.09 8.16
CA LEU A 14 -6.52 11.91 8.36
C LEU A 14 -7.39 10.74 8.79
N HIS A 15 -7.43 9.73 7.93
CA HIS A 15 -8.16 8.48 8.15
C HIS A 15 -7.20 7.41 8.64
N PHE A 16 -7.59 6.68 9.68
CA PHE A 16 -6.78 5.59 10.23
C PHE A 16 -7.65 4.57 10.95
N PHE A 17 -7.08 3.43 11.27
CA PHE A 17 -7.74 2.40 12.04
C PHE A 17 -6.82 1.80 13.11
N GLY A 18 -7.41 1.12 14.06
CA GLY A 18 -6.75 0.20 14.97
C GLY A 18 -7.32 -1.19 14.83
N TYR A 19 -6.49 -2.21 14.94
CA TYR A 19 -6.91 -3.60 15.01
C TYR A 19 -6.36 -4.28 16.27
N SER A 20 -7.02 -5.34 16.72
CA SER A 20 -6.70 -6.02 17.97
C SER A 20 -7.01 -7.51 17.89
N PRO A 21 -6.23 -8.37 18.58
CA PRO A 21 -6.59 -9.77 18.76
C PRO A 21 -7.79 -9.97 19.69
N LEU A 22 -8.22 -8.94 20.42
CA LEU A 22 -9.37 -8.94 21.32
C LEU A 22 -10.39 -7.91 20.88
N PRO A 23 -11.71 -8.13 21.13
CA PRO A 23 -12.74 -7.15 20.82
C PRO A 23 -12.52 -5.78 21.52
N PRO A 24 -12.84 -4.67 20.85
CA PRO A 24 -13.24 -4.60 19.44
C PRO A 24 -12.06 -4.94 18.52
N PHE A 25 -12.31 -5.82 17.54
CA PHE A 25 -11.24 -6.31 16.67
C PHE A 25 -10.76 -5.26 15.68
N LEU A 26 -11.65 -4.35 15.26
CA LEU A 26 -11.36 -3.30 14.29
C LEU A 26 -12.10 -2.02 14.68
N THR A 27 -11.38 -0.91 14.75
CA THR A 27 -11.96 0.43 14.98
C THR A 27 -11.40 1.40 13.94
N TYR A 28 -12.27 2.20 13.36
CA TYR A 28 -11.94 3.22 12.37
C TYR A 28 -12.09 4.62 12.97
N HIS A 29 -11.21 5.54 12.56
CA HIS A 29 -11.15 6.89 13.09
C HIS A 29 -10.86 7.92 12.00
N VAL A 30 -11.34 9.15 12.21
CA VAL A 30 -11.04 10.30 11.36
C VAL A 30 -10.64 11.49 12.24
N LEU A 31 -9.49 12.08 11.92
CA LEU A 31 -9.13 13.41 12.39
C LEU A 31 -9.47 14.43 11.29
N ASP A 32 -9.96 15.59 11.69
CA ASP A 32 -10.09 16.72 10.77
C ASP A 32 -8.73 17.37 10.47
N ALA A 33 -8.72 18.35 9.56
CA ALA A 33 -7.49 19.06 9.18
C ALA A 33 -6.82 19.83 10.33
N SER A 34 -7.50 20.02 11.47
CA SER A 34 -6.90 20.60 12.68
C SER A 34 -6.25 19.55 13.59
N GLY A 35 -6.40 18.25 13.26
CA GLY A 35 -5.95 17.13 14.08
C GLY A 35 -6.95 16.74 15.19
N ALA A 36 -8.17 17.27 15.20
CA ALA A 36 -9.18 16.87 16.17
C ALA A 36 -9.87 15.57 15.73
N LEU A 37 -10.07 14.63 16.67
CA LEU A 37 -10.82 13.40 16.42
C LEU A 37 -12.30 13.74 16.24
N VAL A 38 -12.82 13.57 15.01
CA VAL A 38 -14.20 13.92 14.65
C VAL A 38 -15.08 12.71 14.41
N HIS A 39 -14.50 11.53 14.19
CA HIS A 39 -15.25 10.30 14.00
C HIS A 39 -14.53 9.07 14.55
N SER A 40 -15.32 8.13 15.10
CA SER A 40 -14.87 6.80 15.51
C SER A 40 -16.00 5.80 15.33
N ALA A 41 -15.70 4.65 14.73
CA ALA A 41 -16.64 3.57 14.53
C ALA A 41 -16.00 2.21 14.78
N GLU A 42 -16.66 1.37 15.57
CA GLU A 42 -16.31 -0.05 15.68
C GLU A 42 -16.86 -0.77 14.44
N ILE A 43 -16.01 -1.58 13.80
CA ILE A 43 -16.36 -2.38 12.62
C ILE A 43 -16.43 -3.84 13.03
N ALA A 44 -17.58 -4.47 12.85
CA ALA A 44 -17.79 -5.85 13.24
C ALA A 44 -17.14 -6.81 12.20
N VAL A 45 -16.13 -7.53 12.67
CA VAL A 45 -15.49 -8.63 11.95
C VAL A 45 -15.56 -9.90 12.81
N PRO A 46 -15.59 -11.12 12.23
CA PRO A 46 -15.79 -12.36 12.99
C PRO A 46 -14.68 -12.68 13.97
N LYS A 47 -13.43 -12.34 13.63
CA LYS A 47 -12.22 -12.53 14.44
C LYS A 47 -11.30 -11.33 14.28
N GLY A 48 -10.31 -11.18 15.15
CA GLY A 48 -9.19 -10.29 14.90
C GLY A 48 -8.37 -10.78 13.72
N THR A 49 -8.18 -9.95 12.72
CA THR A 49 -7.33 -10.22 11.57
C THR A 49 -6.14 -9.27 11.59
N MET A 50 -5.01 -9.68 10.99
CA MET A 50 -3.88 -8.80 10.77
C MET A 50 -4.19 -7.89 9.57
N MET A 51 -4.97 -6.84 9.80
CA MET A 51 -5.22 -5.82 8.77
C MET A 51 -4.05 -4.85 8.74
N HIS A 52 -3.17 -4.97 7.74
CA HIS A 52 -1.95 -4.16 7.68
C HIS A 52 -2.22 -2.75 7.17
N ASP A 53 -3.02 -2.64 6.13
CA ASP A 53 -3.38 -1.38 5.45
C ASP A 53 -4.87 -1.37 5.10
N PHE A 54 -5.36 -0.24 4.62
CA PHE A 54 -6.72 -0.03 4.15
C PHE A 54 -6.70 1.04 3.05
N MET A 55 -7.86 1.33 2.46
CA MET A 55 -7.97 2.34 1.41
C MET A 55 -9.05 3.37 1.75
N ILE A 56 -8.96 4.52 1.11
CA ILE A 56 -10.06 5.48 1.04
C ILE A 56 -10.35 5.79 -0.42
N THR A 57 -11.58 6.22 -0.69
CA THR A 57 -11.95 6.98 -1.89
C THR A 57 -12.42 8.36 -1.46
N ARG A 58 -12.84 9.23 -2.36
CA ARG A 58 -13.45 10.51 -1.99
C ARG A 58 -14.54 10.38 -0.92
N ASP A 59 -15.36 9.32 -1.00
CA ASP A 59 -16.58 9.20 -0.19
C ASP A 59 -16.57 7.99 0.74
N HIS A 60 -15.63 7.04 0.58
CA HIS A 60 -15.65 5.77 1.29
C HIS A 60 -14.34 5.47 2.03
N ALA A 61 -14.46 4.72 3.13
CA ALA A 61 -13.39 3.94 3.75
C ALA A 61 -13.55 2.46 3.35
N ILE A 62 -12.45 1.78 3.07
CA ILE A 62 -12.43 0.43 2.51
C ILE A 62 -11.53 -0.46 3.36
N PHE A 63 -12.12 -1.49 3.96
CA PHE A 63 -11.45 -2.42 4.89
C PHE A 63 -11.24 -3.77 4.22
N MET A 64 -10.06 -4.35 4.44
CA MET A 64 -9.66 -5.64 3.87
C MET A 64 -9.69 -6.71 4.97
N ASP A 65 -10.83 -7.39 5.14
CA ASP A 65 -11.00 -8.48 6.13
C ASP A 65 -10.54 -9.80 5.50
N LEU A 66 -9.24 -10.11 5.69
CA LEU A 66 -8.51 -11.14 4.99
C LEU A 66 -8.06 -12.27 5.94
N PRO A 67 -7.72 -13.48 5.42
CA PRO A 67 -7.56 -14.70 6.22
C PRO A 67 -6.26 -14.82 7.03
N ILE A 68 -5.56 -13.75 7.36
CA ILE A 68 -4.52 -13.78 8.39
C ILE A 68 -5.15 -13.41 9.73
N VAL A 69 -5.36 -14.41 10.58
CA VAL A 69 -6.12 -14.27 11.82
C VAL A 69 -5.22 -14.38 13.06
N PHE A 70 -5.68 -13.79 14.15
CA PHE A 70 -5.07 -14.00 15.46
C PHE A 70 -5.65 -15.25 16.12
N ASP A 71 -4.78 -16.22 16.44
CA ASP A 71 -5.08 -17.39 17.29
C ASP A 71 -4.30 -17.32 18.60
N LEU A 72 -4.91 -16.77 19.63
CA LEU A 72 -4.29 -16.66 20.95
C LEU A 72 -4.18 -18.01 21.70
N SER A 73 -4.76 -19.08 21.17
CA SER A 73 -4.58 -20.43 21.71
C SER A 73 -3.26 -21.06 21.26
N ASN A 74 -2.68 -20.59 20.16
CA ASN A 74 -1.39 -20.99 19.62
C ASN A 74 -0.35 -19.88 19.84
N LEU A 75 0.27 -19.85 21.03
CA LEU A 75 1.26 -18.81 21.38
C LEU A 75 2.60 -18.94 20.64
N GLU A 76 2.88 -20.07 19.98
CA GLU A 76 4.08 -20.25 19.17
C GLU A 76 3.92 -19.61 17.78
N SER A 77 2.70 -19.63 17.24
CA SER A 77 2.34 -18.96 15.98
C SER A 77 0.97 -18.26 16.14
N PRO A 78 0.93 -17.12 16.83
CA PRO A 78 -0.33 -16.47 17.18
C PRO A 78 -1.00 -15.74 16.00
N ILE A 79 -0.36 -15.70 14.83
CA ILE A 79 -0.84 -15.05 13.60
C ILE A 79 -0.64 -16.05 12.48
N GLU A 80 -1.72 -16.52 11.88
CA GLU A 80 -1.65 -17.55 10.83
C GLU A 80 -2.75 -17.40 9.79
N TRP A 81 -2.53 -18.05 8.66
CA TRP A 81 -3.52 -18.18 7.60
C TRP A 81 -4.59 -19.19 8.00
N ASP A 82 -5.85 -18.78 7.93
CA ASP A 82 -7.03 -19.61 8.20
C ASP A 82 -7.80 -19.85 6.88
N ASP A 83 -7.63 -21.02 6.26
CA ASP A 83 -8.30 -21.39 5.00
C ASP A 83 -9.84 -21.35 5.11
N THR A 84 -10.38 -21.37 6.33
CA THR A 84 -11.83 -21.39 6.58
C THR A 84 -12.43 -20.01 6.83
N TYR A 85 -11.60 -18.98 6.98
CA TYR A 85 -12.06 -17.64 7.31
C TYR A 85 -12.73 -16.94 6.12
N GLY A 86 -12.24 -17.17 4.91
CA GLY A 86 -12.64 -16.45 3.70
C GLY A 86 -11.91 -15.10 3.56
N ALA A 87 -12.33 -14.33 2.57
CA ALA A 87 -11.83 -12.97 2.34
C ALA A 87 -12.95 -12.07 1.86
N ARG A 88 -13.01 -10.85 2.36
CA ARG A 88 -14.04 -9.87 1.97
C ARG A 88 -13.56 -8.45 2.11
N ILE A 89 -14.15 -7.57 1.31
CA ILE A 89 -13.88 -6.13 1.32
C ILE A 89 -15.10 -5.41 1.85
N GLY A 90 -14.90 -4.62 2.92
CA GLY A 90 -15.93 -3.76 3.49
C GLY A 90 -15.83 -2.34 2.95
N ILE A 91 -16.89 -1.85 2.33
CA ILE A 91 -16.97 -0.48 1.80
C ILE A 91 -18.02 0.28 2.60
N MET A 92 -17.63 1.41 3.17
CA MET A 92 -18.46 2.22 4.07
C MET A 92 -18.29 3.70 3.75
N PRO A 93 -19.33 4.53 3.82
CA PRO A 93 -19.14 5.99 3.80
C PRO A 93 -18.10 6.43 4.85
N ARG A 94 -17.26 7.43 4.53
CA ARG A 94 -16.15 7.84 5.43
C ARG A 94 -16.59 8.15 6.86
N MET A 95 -17.77 8.75 7.03
CA MET A 95 -18.36 9.07 8.35
C MET A 95 -19.44 8.07 8.76
N GLY A 96 -19.44 6.88 8.15
CA GLY A 96 -20.38 5.81 8.43
C GLY A 96 -20.07 5.03 9.70
N THR A 97 -20.96 4.13 10.02
CA THR A 97 -20.85 3.19 11.14
C THR A 97 -20.90 1.75 10.65
N ASN A 98 -20.77 0.78 11.54
CA ASN A 98 -20.92 -0.63 11.19
C ASN A 98 -22.25 -0.96 10.47
N ALA A 99 -23.31 -0.17 10.68
CA ALA A 99 -24.59 -0.39 10.01
C ALA A 99 -24.56 0.03 8.53
N ASP A 100 -23.63 0.86 8.15
CA ASP A 100 -23.50 1.42 6.78
C ASP A 100 -22.50 0.66 5.92
N ILE A 101 -21.73 -0.27 6.51
CA ILE A 101 -20.75 -1.04 5.77
C ILE A 101 -21.42 -2.12 4.90
N ARG A 102 -20.97 -2.19 3.66
CA ARG A 102 -21.33 -3.25 2.73
C ARG A 102 -20.15 -4.15 2.48
N TRP A 103 -20.32 -5.45 2.72
CA TRP A 103 -19.30 -6.46 2.51
C TRP A 103 -19.42 -7.13 1.15
N PHE A 104 -18.30 -7.33 0.49
CA PHE A 104 -18.16 -8.00 -0.80
C PHE A 104 -17.18 -9.14 -0.63
N GLU A 105 -17.63 -10.37 -0.92
CA GLU A 105 -16.77 -11.54 -0.91
C GLU A 105 -15.82 -11.51 -2.11
N ILE A 106 -14.56 -11.90 -1.87
CA ILE A 106 -13.51 -12.03 -2.88
C ILE A 106 -12.80 -13.38 -2.72
N ASP A 107 -11.99 -13.75 -3.70
CA ASP A 107 -11.13 -14.93 -3.57
C ASP A 107 -10.13 -14.76 -2.41
N PRO A 108 -9.91 -15.79 -1.57
CA PRO A 108 -8.94 -15.74 -0.48
C PRO A 108 -7.56 -15.27 -0.95
N CYS A 109 -7.03 -14.28 -0.26
CA CYS A 109 -5.76 -13.65 -0.60
C CYS A 109 -5.23 -12.85 0.59
N TYR A 110 -4.03 -12.30 0.44
CA TYR A 110 -3.53 -11.31 1.37
C TYR A 110 -2.99 -10.07 0.65
N VAL A 111 -3.17 -8.91 1.26
CA VAL A 111 -2.67 -7.63 0.78
C VAL A 111 -1.97 -6.93 1.93
N PHE A 112 -0.66 -6.69 1.79
CA PHE A 112 0.04 -5.76 2.68
C PHE A 112 -0.25 -4.33 2.26
N HIS A 113 0.00 -4.01 0.99
CA HIS A 113 -0.06 -2.65 0.48
C HIS A 113 -1.00 -2.56 -0.72
N PRO A 114 -2.14 -1.89 -0.61
CA PRO A 114 -2.86 -1.41 -1.77
C PRO A 114 -2.04 -0.29 -2.44
N LEU A 115 -2.22 -0.12 -3.74
CA LEU A 115 -1.68 1.02 -4.46
C LEU A 115 -2.56 2.25 -4.23
N ASN A 116 -3.86 2.15 -4.59
CA ASN A 116 -4.84 3.21 -4.38
C ASN A 116 -6.27 2.68 -4.58
N ALA A 117 -7.27 3.49 -4.24
CA ALA A 117 -8.66 3.23 -4.58
C ALA A 117 -9.36 4.53 -5.02
N TYR A 118 -10.37 4.41 -5.88
CA TYR A 118 -11.19 5.54 -6.31
C TYR A 118 -12.59 5.08 -6.73
N VAL A 119 -13.47 6.03 -7.01
CA VAL A 119 -14.81 5.75 -7.53
C VAL A 119 -14.90 6.25 -8.97
N ASP A 120 -15.40 5.38 -9.86
CA ASP A 120 -15.79 5.70 -11.21
C ASP A 120 -17.30 5.43 -11.34
N ASP A 121 -18.10 6.48 -11.44
CA ASP A 121 -19.57 6.45 -11.33
C ASP A 121 -20.04 5.75 -10.04
N ASN A 122 -20.54 4.53 -10.14
CA ASN A 122 -20.99 3.70 -9.00
C ASN A 122 -20.05 2.52 -8.71
N VAL A 123 -18.90 2.46 -9.35
CA VAL A 123 -17.94 1.38 -9.20
C VAL A 123 -16.76 1.87 -8.35
N VAL A 124 -16.51 1.19 -7.25
CA VAL A 124 -15.28 1.36 -6.48
C VAL A 124 -14.20 0.53 -7.14
N VAL A 125 -13.09 1.15 -7.51
CA VAL A 125 -11.91 0.53 -8.11
C VAL A 125 -10.80 0.53 -7.07
N CYS A 126 -10.15 -0.63 -6.85
CA CYS A 126 -9.05 -0.81 -5.93
C CYS A 126 -7.87 -1.48 -6.64
N ASP A 127 -6.75 -0.82 -6.71
CA ASP A 127 -5.49 -1.40 -7.19
C ASP A 127 -4.65 -1.86 -5.99
N VAL A 128 -4.31 -3.15 -5.95
CA VAL A 128 -3.72 -3.78 -4.75
C VAL A 128 -2.57 -4.73 -5.08
N GLY A 129 -1.60 -4.81 -4.19
CA GLY A 129 -0.56 -5.83 -4.20
C GLY A 129 -1.07 -7.13 -3.60
N ARG A 130 -1.61 -8.05 -4.42
CA ARG A 130 -2.27 -9.27 -3.99
C ARG A 130 -1.32 -10.46 -3.94
N HIS A 131 -1.16 -11.05 -2.76
CA HIS A 131 -0.56 -12.38 -2.55
C HIS A 131 -1.64 -13.46 -2.65
N ALA A 132 -1.39 -14.53 -3.39
CA ALA A 132 -2.33 -15.66 -3.51
C ALA A 132 -2.54 -16.39 -2.18
N SER A 133 -1.50 -16.43 -1.34
CA SER A 133 -1.53 -16.91 0.04
C SER A 133 -0.41 -16.23 0.82
N MET A 134 -0.40 -16.38 2.14
CA MET A 134 0.59 -15.77 3.01
C MET A 134 0.94 -16.68 4.18
N SER A 135 2.21 -16.71 4.57
CA SER A 135 2.64 -17.31 5.82
C SER A 135 3.45 -16.30 6.62
N MET A 136 3.24 -16.27 7.93
CA MET A 136 4.06 -15.50 8.86
C MET A 136 5.29 -16.29 9.34
N GLN A 137 5.41 -17.57 8.95
CA GLN A 137 6.55 -18.42 9.27
C GLN A 137 7.63 -18.26 8.20
N PRO A 138 8.86 -17.84 8.55
CA PRO A 138 9.91 -17.52 7.57
C PRO A 138 10.35 -18.69 6.68
N GLU A 139 10.14 -19.91 7.13
CA GLU A 139 10.48 -21.16 6.42
C GLU A 139 9.39 -21.60 5.44
N VAL A 140 8.19 -21.03 5.52
CA VAL A 140 7.08 -21.34 4.62
C VAL A 140 7.09 -20.37 3.45
N TYR A 141 7.10 -20.93 2.24
CA TYR A 141 7.05 -20.13 1.02
C TYR A 141 5.76 -19.29 0.96
N THR A 142 5.93 -18.01 0.74
CA THR A 142 4.85 -17.07 0.46
C THR A 142 4.95 -16.63 -0.99
N PRO A 143 3.92 -16.87 -1.82
CA PRO A 143 3.89 -16.34 -3.18
C PRO A 143 4.04 -14.81 -3.18
N PRO A 144 4.80 -14.23 -4.12
CA PRO A 144 4.95 -12.78 -4.20
C PRO A 144 3.63 -12.09 -4.55
N ALA A 145 3.55 -10.80 -4.27
CA ALA A 145 2.42 -10.00 -4.70
C ALA A 145 2.54 -9.64 -6.17
N HIS A 146 1.38 -9.58 -6.82
CA HIS A 146 1.20 -9.02 -8.15
C HIS A 146 0.15 -7.92 -8.11
N LEU A 147 0.23 -6.97 -9.03
CA LEU A 147 -0.75 -5.89 -9.10
C LEU A 147 -2.07 -6.44 -9.65
N HIS A 148 -3.11 -6.33 -8.84
CA HIS A 148 -4.48 -6.70 -9.17
C HIS A 148 -5.37 -5.48 -9.11
N ARG A 149 -6.41 -5.47 -9.92
CA ARG A 149 -7.52 -4.52 -9.86
C ARG A 149 -8.78 -5.24 -9.41
N TRP A 150 -9.39 -4.74 -8.35
CA TRP A 150 -10.72 -5.14 -7.93
C TRP A 150 -11.72 -4.06 -8.26
N THR A 151 -12.89 -4.43 -8.73
CA THR A 151 -13.99 -3.51 -8.96
C THR A 151 -15.25 -3.99 -8.25
N PHE A 152 -15.91 -3.07 -7.56
CA PHE A 152 -17.10 -3.33 -6.76
C PHE A 152 -18.21 -2.40 -7.23
N ASP A 153 -19.22 -2.94 -7.92
CA ASP A 153 -20.39 -2.15 -8.32
C ASP A 153 -21.32 -1.98 -7.11
N LEU A 154 -21.41 -0.77 -6.61
CA LEU A 154 -22.21 -0.44 -5.43
C LEU A 154 -23.73 -0.56 -5.69
N ALA A 155 -24.19 -0.52 -6.93
CA ALA A 155 -25.60 -0.67 -7.26
C ALA A 155 -26.01 -2.15 -7.35
N SER A 156 -25.31 -2.93 -8.14
CA SER A 156 -25.64 -4.35 -8.40
C SER A 156 -25.06 -5.32 -7.36
N GLY A 157 -23.92 -4.96 -6.75
CA GLY A 157 -23.14 -5.84 -5.89
C GLY A 157 -22.17 -6.74 -6.65
N ALA A 158 -21.98 -6.52 -7.94
CA ALA A 158 -21.03 -7.28 -8.73
C ALA A 158 -19.59 -6.99 -8.31
N VAL A 159 -18.78 -8.05 -8.29
CA VAL A 159 -17.35 -8.01 -8.01
C VAL A 159 -16.59 -8.56 -9.20
N ASN A 160 -15.52 -7.90 -9.59
CA ASN A 160 -14.56 -8.44 -10.54
C ASN A 160 -13.14 -8.30 -9.98
N GLU A 161 -12.34 -9.34 -10.19
CA GLU A 161 -10.94 -9.41 -9.78
C GLU A 161 -10.09 -9.73 -11.00
N GLU A 162 -9.12 -8.89 -11.31
CA GLU A 162 -8.21 -9.14 -12.43
C GLU A 162 -6.77 -8.81 -12.06
N ARG A 163 -5.84 -9.58 -12.56
CA ARG A 163 -4.41 -9.30 -12.51
C ARG A 163 -4.06 -8.34 -13.62
N ILE A 164 -3.50 -7.19 -13.28
CA ILE A 164 -3.19 -6.14 -14.26
C ILE A 164 -1.69 -6.01 -14.56
N ASP A 165 -0.81 -6.67 -13.78
CA ASP A 165 0.62 -6.78 -14.07
C ASP A 165 1.17 -8.14 -13.65
N GLU A 166 2.05 -8.71 -14.48
CA GLU A 166 2.73 -9.98 -14.22
C GLU A 166 3.99 -9.83 -13.37
N ARG A 167 4.51 -8.62 -13.23
CA ARG A 167 5.69 -8.36 -12.40
C ARG A 167 5.33 -8.45 -10.93
N THR A 168 6.17 -9.11 -10.15
CA THR A 168 6.07 -9.09 -8.69
C THR A 168 6.37 -7.71 -8.14
N HIS A 169 5.81 -7.35 -7.02
CA HIS A 169 6.11 -6.07 -6.39
C HIS A 169 5.87 -6.03 -4.87
N ALA A 170 6.42 -4.99 -4.25
CA ALA A 170 6.14 -4.61 -2.87
C ALA A 170 6.21 -3.08 -2.72
N PHE A 171 5.73 -2.58 -1.58
CA PHE A 171 5.80 -1.16 -1.20
C PHE A 171 5.17 -0.23 -2.23
N SER A 172 3.93 -0.51 -2.60
CA SER A 172 3.17 0.29 -3.57
C SER A 172 2.88 1.68 -3.02
N ARG A 173 3.17 2.71 -3.81
CA ARG A 173 2.90 4.12 -3.50
C ARG A 173 2.34 4.82 -4.72
N VAL A 174 1.47 5.81 -4.48
CA VAL A 174 1.04 6.80 -5.46
C VAL A 174 1.50 8.19 -5.04
N ASP A 175 1.31 9.17 -5.89
CA ASP A 175 1.35 10.57 -5.49
C ASP A 175 0.29 10.84 -4.41
N ASP A 176 0.69 11.44 -3.30
CA ASP A 176 -0.21 11.69 -2.17
C ASP A 176 -1.38 12.63 -2.54
N ARG A 177 -1.25 13.44 -3.61
CA ARG A 177 -2.32 14.29 -4.17
C ARG A 177 -3.48 13.51 -4.78
N VAL A 178 -3.27 12.24 -5.15
CA VAL A 178 -4.30 11.39 -5.76
C VAL A 178 -4.76 10.24 -4.87
N VAL A 179 -4.40 10.25 -3.59
CA VAL A 179 -4.91 9.27 -2.61
C VAL A 179 -6.43 9.38 -2.54
N GLY A 180 -7.12 8.28 -2.85
CA GLY A 180 -8.60 8.24 -2.88
C GLY A 180 -9.24 8.77 -4.15
N LEU A 181 -8.45 9.16 -5.15
CA LEU A 181 -8.87 9.74 -6.43
C LEU A 181 -8.38 8.89 -7.61
N PRO A 182 -8.97 9.03 -8.81
CA PRO A 182 -8.43 8.43 -10.02
C PRO A 182 -6.95 8.76 -10.19
N HIS A 183 -6.14 7.77 -10.51
CA HIS A 183 -4.70 7.91 -10.69
C HIS A 183 -4.25 7.21 -11.96
N ARG A 184 -3.09 7.58 -12.44
CA ARG A 184 -2.46 6.96 -13.59
C ARG A 184 -1.17 6.25 -13.22
N TYR A 185 -0.37 6.85 -12.33
CA TYR A 185 0.94 6.32 -12.01
C TYR A 185 1.00 5.76 -10.59
N GLY A 186 1.82 4.72 -10.44
CA GLY A 186 2.18 4.14 -9.17
C GLY A 186 3.63 3.69 -9.17
N TRP A 187 4.23 3.67 -7.99
CA TRP A 187 5.63 3.25 -7.80
C TRP A 187 5.68 2.11 -6.80
N GLY A 188 6.71 1.28 -6.94
CA GLY A 188 7.00 0.20 -6.01
C GLY A 188 8.37 -0.39 -6.30
N VAL A 189 8.71 -1.46 -5.59
CA VAL A 189 9.93 -2.21 -5.83
C VAL A 189 9.61 -3.61 -6.30
N SER A 190 10.48 -4.16 -7.15
CA SER A 190 10.30 -5.47 -7.76
C SER A 190 11.63 -6.16 -7.87
N HIS A 191 11.60 -7.46 -8.11
CA HIS A 191 12.78 -8.17 -8.56
C HIS A 191 13.27 -7.67 -9.90
N ARG A 192 14.58 -7.72 -10.10
CA ARG A 192 15.23 -7.29 -11.35
C ARG A 192 14.65 -8.02 -12.58
N ASP A 193 14.46 -9.31 -12.50
CA ASP A 193 13.88 -10.13 -13.58
C ASP A 193 12.36 -10.26 -13.54
N GLY A 194 11.72 -9.68 -12.51
CA GLY A 194 10.29 -9.80 -12.29
C GLY A 194 9.84 -11.15 -11.74
N SER A 195 10.79 -11.99 -11.30
CA SER A 195 10.53 -13.35 -10.82
C SER A 195 9.90 -13.40 -9.43
N GLU A 196 9.55 -14.62 -9.03
CA GLU A 196 8.92 -14.92 -7.73
C GLU A 196 9.92 -14.99 -6.57
N THR A 197 10.72 -13.97 -6.35
CA THR A 197 11.72 -14.01 -5.29
C THR A 197 11.37 -13.06 -4.14
N THR A 198 12.09 -13.13 -3.05
CA THR A 198 11.81 -12.38 -1.82
C THR A 198 12.40 -10.96 -1.86
N LEU A 199 11.94 -10.07 -0.99
CA LEU A 199 12.54 -8.74 -0.78
C LEU A 199 14.02 -8.76 -0.33
N ARG A 200 14.61 -9.94 -0.21
CA ARG A 200 16.03 -10.15 0.16
C ARG A 200 16.96 -10.27 -1.03
N GLU A 201 16.45 -10.14 -2.24
CA GLU A 201 17.20 -10.21 -3.48
C GLU A 201 17.36 -8.82 -4.09
N PRO A 202 18.41 -8.58 -4.91
CA PRO A 202 18.57 -7.32 -5.63
C PRO A 202 17.37 -6.99 -6.51
N GLY A 203 16.95 -5.75 -6.49
CA GLY A 203 15.73 -5.32 -7.14
C GLY A 203 15.86 -4.06 -7.99
N VAL A 204 14.73 -3.62 -8.48
CA VAL A 204 14.54 -2.40 -9.27
C VAL A 204 13.37 -1.60 -8.68
N VAL A 205 13.37 -0.30 -8.90
CA VAL A 205 12.17 0.51 -8.69
C VAL A 205 11.31 0.41 -9.94
N VAL A 206 10.00 0.25 -9.76
CA VAL A 206 9.02 0.12 -10.85
C VAL A 206 8.11 1.34 -10.84
N ARG A 207 7.80 1.87 -12.00
CA ARG A 207 6.67 2.77 -12.23
C ARG A 207 5.63 2.06 -13.09
N TRP A 208 4.39 2.01 -12.63
CA TRP A 208 3.26 1.55 -13.43
C TRP A 208 2.52 2.74 -14.05
N ASP A 209 2.04 2.57 -15.26
CA ASP A 209 0.98 3.37 -15.88
C ASP A 209 -0.27 2.48 -15.94
N VAL A 210 -1.13 2.60 -14.95
CA VAL A 210 -2.30 1.72 -14.80
C VAL A 210 -3.41 2.01 -15.82
N VAL A 211 -3.31 3.14 -16.54
CA VAL A 211 -4.23 3.50 -17.63
C VAL A 211 -3.85 2.78 -18.91
N THR A 212 -2.57 2.72 -19.23
CA THR A 212 -2.08 2.02 -20.45
C THR A 212 -1.76 0.55 -20.21
N GLY A 213 -1.72 0.09 -18.96
CA GLY A 213 -1.31 -1.26 -18.58
C GLY A 213 0.18 -1.52 -18.85
N THR A 214 1.01 -0.49 -18.80
CA THR A 214 2.46 -0.61 -19.03
C THR A 214 3.25 -0.34 -17.75
N GLN A 215 4.47 -0.88 -17.69
CA GLN A 215 5.38 -0.63 -16.59
C GLN A 215 6.79 -0.33 -17.12
N ALA A 216 7.56 0.44 -16.36
CA ALA A 216 8.95 0.75 -16.62
C ALA A 216 9.77 0.68 -15.34
N THR A 217 11.08 0.49 -15.44
CA THR A 217 11.95 0.24 -14.29
C THR A 217 13.12 1.21 -14.24
N TYR A 218 13.57 1.51 -13.02
CA TYR A 218 14.85 2.14 -12.72
C TYR A 218 15.79 1.06 -12.18
N ASP A 219 16.83 0.77 -12.93
CA ASP A 219 17.87 -0.21 -12.56
C ASP A 219 19.02 0.49 -11.84
N LEU A 220 19.15 0.25 -10.55
CA LEU A 220 20.15 0.90 -9.68
C LEU A 220 21.46 0.12 -9.53
N GLY A 221 21.60 -0.98 -10.26
CA GLY A 221 22.78 -1.85 -10.27
C GLY A 221 22.51 -3.28 -9.76
N PRO A 222 23.40 -4.24 -10.08
CA PRO A 222 23.16 -5.67 -9.82
C PRO A 222 23.09 -6.02 -8.33
N ASP A 223 23.72 -5.23 -7.48
CA ASP A 223 23.79 -5.46 -6.02
C ASP A 223 22.91 -4.48 -5.24
N ALA A 224 21.99 -3.79 -5.91
CA ALA A 224 21.11 -2.79 -5.32
C ALA A 224 19.86 -3.42 -4.71
N PHE A 225 19.58 -3.06 -3.46
CA PHE A 225 18.37 -3.45 -2.72
C PHE A 225 17.58 -2.18 -2.41
N PRO A 226 16.65 -1.77 -3.28
CA PRO A 226 15.81 -0.60 -3.03
C PRO A 226 14.82 -0.88 -1.90
N SER A 227 14.65 0.10 -1.00
CA SER A 227 13.53 0.15 -0.05
C SER A 227 12.29 0.76 -0.69
N GLU A 228 11.26 1.08 0.09
CA GLU A 228 10.13 1.88 -0.39
C GLU A 228 10.63 3.22 -0.98
N PHE A 229 10.08 3.60 -2.13
CA PHE A 229 10.28 4.90 -2.75
C PHE A 229 9.02 5.74 -2.59
N VAL A 230 9.19 6.94 -2.04
CA VAL A 230 8.13 7.91 -1.84
C VAL A 230 8.16 8.92 -2.99
N PHE A 231 7.01 9.20 -3.59
CA PHE A 231 6.90 10.26 -4.58
C PHE A 231 6.87 11.63 -3.89
N VAL A 232 7.62 12.57 -4.46
CA VAL A 232 7.67 13.98 -4.04
C VAL A 232 7.42 14.84 -5.27
N GLN A 233 6.37 15.64 -5.22
CA GLN A 233 5.99 16.52 -6.32
C GLN A 233 7.07 17.58 -6.57
N ASP A 234 7.26 17.97 -7.84
CA ASP A 234 7.90 19.22 -8.19
C ASP A 234 6.88 20.36 -8.01
N ASP A 235 7.23 21.37 -7.22
CA ASP A 235 6.34 22.50 -6.87
C ASP A 235 5.81 23.26 -8.09
N ASP A 236 6.61 23.30 -9.16
CA ASP A 236 6.27 24.02 -10.42
C ASP A 236 5.50 23.14 -11.42
N ALA A 237 5.28 21.85 -11.11
CA ALA A 237 4.71 20.89 -12.02
C ALA A 237 3.24 20.56 -11.74
N ALA A 238 2.50 20.21 -12.80
CA ALA A 238 1.08 19.86 -12.74
C ALA A 238 0.80 18.38 -13.03
N GLY A 239 1.74 17.64 -13.65
CA GLY A 239 1.60 16.24 -13.98
C GLY A 239 1.72 15.33 -12.76
N GLU A 240 1.04 14.19 -12.78
CA GLU A 240 1.04 13.23 -11.68
C GLU A 240 2.41 12.54 -11.50
N ASP A 241 3.21 12.43 -12.58
CA ASP A 241 4.58 11.88 -12.53
C ASP A 241 5.67 12.96 -12.61
N GLU A 242 5.31 14.23 -12.60
CA GLU A 242 6.26 15.34 -12.57
C GLU A 242 6.75 15.60 -11.14
N GLY A 243 7.92 15.07 -10.83
CA GLY A 243 8.53 15.10 -9.50
C GLY A 243 9.61 14.06 -9.33
N TRP A 244 9.84 13.65 -8.11
CA TRP A 244 10.91 12.74 -7.75
C TRP A 244 10.39 11.53 -7.00
N ALA A 245 10.96 10.36 -7.29
CA ALA A 245 10.84 9.20 -6.41
C ALA A 245 12.10 9.10 -5.54
N ILE A 246 11.93 9.11 -4.22
CA ILE A 246 13.03 9.18 -3.24
C ILE A 246 12.99 7.97 -2.33
N GLY A 247 14.13 7.27 -2.17
CA GLY A 247 14.21 6.10 -1.32
C GLY A 247 15.64 5.74 -0.93
N PHE A 248 15.77 4.89 0.09
CA PHE A 248 17.05 4.32 0.47
C PHE A 248 17.36 3.11 -0.40
N VAL A 249 18.64 2.95 -0.73
CA VAL A 249 19.15 1.81 -1.48
C VAL A 249 20.37 1.25 -0.76
N TYR A 250 20.29 0.00 -0.36
CA TYR A 250 21.44 -0.73 0.15
C TYR A 250 22.20 -1.36 -1.03
N ASN A 251 23.52 -1.25 -1.03
CA ASN A 251 24.41 -1.88 -2.00
C ASN A 251 25.21 -2.97 -1.30
N ALA A 252 24.97 -4.23 -1.68
CA ALA A 252 25.59 -5.38 -1.05
C ALA A 252 27.08 -5.52 -1.35
N SER A 253 27.56 -5.03 -2.50
CA SER A 253 28.97 -5.13 -2.87
C SER A 253 29.88 -4.20 -2.06
N THR A 254 29.31 -3.09 -1.56
CA THR A 254 30.05 -2.08 -0.77
C THR A 254 29.64 -2.05 0.70
N ASP A 255 28.63 -2.82 1.08
CA ASP A 255 28.00 -2.83 2.42
C ASP A 255 27.63 -1.41 2.90
N SER A 256 27.07 -0.61 1.99
CA SER A 256 26.74 0.80 2.22
C SER A 256 25.32 1.13 1.78
N SER A 257 24.81 2.26 2.22
CA SER A 257 23.48 2.74 1.83
C SER A 257 23.57 4.13 1.24
N ASP A 258 22.72 4.36 0.25
CA ASP A 258 22.53 5.65 -0.41
C ASP A 258 21.09 6.13 -0.22
N LEU A 259 20.87 7.43 -0.13
CA LEU A 259 19.60 8.05 -0.47
C LEU A 259 19.62 8.36 -1.96
N VAL A 260 18.67 7.81 -2.70
CA VAL A 260 18.60 7.94 -4.16
C VAL A 260 17.38 8.77 -4.54
N ILE A 261 17.57 9.71 -5.44
CA ILE A 261 16.53 10.56 -6.02
C ILE A 261 16.45 10.26 -7.51
N LEU A 262 15.27 9.83 -7.96
CA LEU A 262 14.95 9.49 -9.35
C LEU A 262 14.02 10.57 -9.93
N ASP A 263 14.17 10.89 -11.20
CA ASP A 263 13.15 11.62 -11.95
C ASP A 263 11.97 10.68 -12.17
N ALA A 264 10.84 10.96 -11.54
CA ALA A 264 9.68 10.07 -11.55
C ALA A 264 9.03 9.98 -12.95
N SER A 265 9.24 10.98 -13.81
CA SER A 265 8.73 11.03 -15.18
C SER A 265 9.59 10.28 -16.20
N ALA A 266 10.85 9.96 -15.86
CA ALA A 266 11.86 9.41 -16.77
C ALA A 266 12.40 8.05 -16.33
N PRO A 267 11.57 6.97 -16.32
CA PRO A 267 12.07 5.62 -16.04
C PRO A 267 13.18 5.21 -17.00
N GLY A 268 14.20 4.53 -16.44
CA GLY A 268 15.39 4.11 -17.20
C GLY A 268 16.48 5.17 -17.29
N SER A 269 16.26 6.40 -16.79
CA SER A 269 17.33 7.39 -16.64
C SER A 269 18.26 7.07 -15.45
N ASP A 270 19.45 7.66 -15.46
CA ASP A 270 20.30 7.67 -14.28
C ASP A 270 19.61 8.46 -13.13
N PRO A 271 19.89 8.14 -11.86
CA PRO A 271 19.42 8.92 -10.73
C PRO A 271 19.80 10.41 -10.85
N VAL A 272 18.85 11.30 -10.52
CA VAL A 272 19.09 12.75 -10.41
C VAL A 272 20.15 13.04 -9.36
N ALA A 273 20.10 12.31 -8.24
CA ALA A 273 21.10 12.38 -7.21
C ALA A 273 21.25 11.04 -6.47
N ARG A 274 22.49 10.83 -5.98
CA ARG A 274 22.84 9.73 -5.09
C ARG A 274 23.66 10.28 -3.95
N ILE A 275 23.12 10.19 -2.74
CA ILE A 275 23.74 10.73 -1.52
C ILE A 275 24.28 9.55 -0.73
N HIS A 276 25.59 9.38 -0.70
CA HIS A 276 26.24 8.34 0.08
C HIS A 276 26.10 8.61 1.57
N LEU A 277 25.52 7.67 2.29
CA LEU A 277 25.32 7.82 3.72
C LEU A 277 26.54 7.36 4.51
N PRO A 278 26.86 8.01 5.64
CA PRO A 278 28.04 7.65 6.45
C PRO A 278 27.90 6.32 7.18
N GLN A 279 26.68 5.77 7.24
CA GLN A 279 26.36 4.49 7.87
C GLN A 279 25.37 3.73 7.01
N ARG A 280 25.42 2.39 7.09
CA ARG A 280 24.39 1.54 6.51
C ARG A 280 23.06 1.80 7.19
N VAL A 281 22.02 2.04 6.38
CA VAL A 281 20.63 2.06 6.86
C VAL A 281 20.15 0.63 7.04
N PRO A 282 19.65 0.23 8.21
CA PRO A 282 19.03 -1.07 8.39
C PRO A 282 17.88 -1.29 7.41
N PHE A 283 17.62 -2.54 7.03
CA PHE A 283 16.40 -2.85 6.29
C PHE A 283 15.19 -2.41 7.11
N GLY A 284 14.39 -1.54 6.52
CA GLY A 284 13.15 -1.02 7.07
C GLY A 284 11.97 -1.40 6.18
N PHE A 285 10.82 -0.75 6.43
CA PHE A 285 9.61 -0.99 5.67
C PHE A 285 9.15 0.27 4.95
N HIS A 286 8.87 1.33 5.70
CA HIS A 286 8.18 2.50 5.17
C HIS A 286 8.93 3.79 5.47
N GLY A 287 8.72 4.77 4.58
CA GLY A 287 9.16 6.14 4.71
C GLY A 287 8.02 7.12 4.38
N SER A 288 8.22 8.38 4.74
CA SER A 288 7.32 9.46 4.37
C SER A 288 8.13 10.70 4.05
N TRP A 289 7.64 11.48 3.10
CA TRP A 289 8.09 12.84 2.88
C TRP A 289 7.25 13.79 3.72
N VAL A 290 7.88 14.74 4.37
CA VAL A 290 7.21 15.81 5.10
C VAL A 290 7.78 17.12 4.61
N ASP A 291 6.93 17.94 4.03
CA ASP A 291 7.31 19.27 3.55
C ASP A 291 7.65 20.21 4.70
N ASP A 292 8.67 21.06 4.51
CA ASP A 292 9.13 22.01 5.53
C ASP A 292 8.02 22.98 5.98
N SER A 293 7.05 23.26 5.11
CA SER A 293 5.94 24.17 5.41
C SER A 293 4.98 23.64 6.49
N VAL A 294 4.97 22.33 6.75
CA VAL A 294 4.14 21.68 7.78
C VAL A 294 4.91 21.42 9.08
N LEU A 295 6.22 21.67 9.09
CA LEU A 295 7.03 21.51 10.29
C LEU A 295 6.88 22.74 11.22
N PRO A 296 6.78 22.54 12.54
CA PRO A 296 6.77 23.65 13.48
C PRO A 296 8.12 24.40 13.40
N ALA A 297 8.04 25.72 13.36
CA ALA A 297 9.19 26.62 13.32
C ALA A 297 10.05 26.53 14.59
#